data_f64975c5ae3a2e00210eb45fae0b3c3b
#
_entry.id   f64975c5ae3a2e00210eb45fae0b3c3b
#
_cell.length_a   1.000
_cell.length_b   1.000
_cell.length_c   1.000
_cell.angle_alpha   90.00
_cell.angle_beta   90.00
_cell.angle_gamma   90.00
#
_symmetry.space_group_name_H-M   'P 1'
#
loop_
_entity.id
_entity.type
_entity.pdbx_description
1 polymer ?
#
loop_
_entity_poly.entity_id
_entity_poly.type
_entity_poly.pdbx_seq_one_letter_code
_entity_poly.pdbx_strand_id
1 'polypeptide(L)'
;MGGNDFISKPFNKEELIIRVTHQISLVAAKRIIVAQTEELRKTIMGRDKLYSVIAHDLRSPMGSIKMVLNMLILNLPSDTIGDEMYELLTMANQTTEDVFSLLDNLLKWTKSQIGKLKVVYQDINMVEVVEGVSEIFTMVASLKNIKIVQDVPVENVAVRADIDMIKTVIRNLISNAIKFSNEGSEVVVSLTEEDGMAIVSVKDSGCGIDDENQKKLLH
;
A
#
# COMPACT_ATOMS: atom_id res chain seq x y z
N MET A 1 2.87 -43.70 -12.50
CA MET A 1 4.08 -44.27 -13.06
C MET A 1 4.65 -43.27 -14.07
N GLY A 2 5.76 -42.58 -13.76
CA GLY A 2 6.35 -41.58 -14.62
C GLY A 2 7.73 -42.02 -15.04
N GLY A 3 7.87 -42.60 -16.26
CA GLY A 3 9.15 -42.71 -16.90
C GLY A 3 9.59 -41.35 -17.40
N ASN A 4 10.75 -40.85 -16.96
CA ASN A 4 11.28 -39.54 -17.37
C ASN A 4 11.96 -39.59 -18.74
N ASP A 5 12.28 -40.80 -19.24
CA ASP A 5 12.87 -41.02 -20.56
C ASP A 5 12.73 -42.50 -20.99
N PHE A 6 12.78 -42.78 -22.27
CA PHE A 6 12.72 -44.16 -22.81
C PHE A 6 13.74 -44.36 -23.96
N ILE A 7 14.23 -45.58 -24.11
CA ILE A 7 15.15 -45.98 -25.18
C ILE A 7 14.57 -47.20 -25.86
N SER A 8 14.51 -47.19 -27.19
CA SER A 8 14.09 -48.35 -28.02
C SER A 8 15.24 -49.34 -28.23
N LYS A 9 14.92 -50.62 -28.30
CA LYS A 9 15.90 -51.69 -28.67
C LYS A 9 16.00 -51.82 -30.19
N PRO A 10 17.20 -52.06 -30.75
CA PRO A 10 18.51 -52.12 -30.12
C PRO A 10 19.04 -50.71 -29.78
N PHE A 11 19.66 -50.52 -28.61
CA PHE A 11 20.19 -49.23 -28.16
C PHE A 11 21.73 -49.20 -28.24
N ASN A 12 22.27 -48.02 -28.56
CA ASN A 12 23.69 -47.74 -28.55
C ASN A 12 24.15 -47.39 -27.13
N LYS A 13 25.29 -47.93 -26.70
CA LYS A 13 25.89 -47.63 -25.38
C LYS A 13 26.17 -46.14 -25.18
N GLU A 14 26.64 -45.47 -26.22
CA GLU A 14 26.94 -44.02 -26.16
C GLU A 14 25.68 -43.19 -25.96
N GLU A 15 24.60 -43.50 -26.66
CA GLU A 15 23.31 -42.85 -26.49
C GLU A 15 22.77 -43.02 -25.05
N LEU A 16 22.87 -44.21 -24.49
CA LEU A 16 22.48 -44.49 -23.13
C LEU A 16 23.25 -43.63 -22.12
N ILE A 17 24.59 -43.57 -22.28
CA ILE A 17 25.45 -42.76 -21.40
C ILE A 17 25.07 -41.27 -21.47
N ILE A 18 24.90 -40.72 -22.67
CA ILE A 18 24.52 -39.33 -22.87
C ILE A 18 23.18 -39.03 -22.18
N ARG A 19 22.15 -39.86 -22.36
CA ARG A 19 20.84 -39.67 -21.76
C ARG A 19 20.89 -39.76 -20.24
N VAL A 20 21.59 -40.77 -19.70
CA VAL A 20 21.75 -40.92 -18.24
C VAL A 20 22.49 -39.72 -17.65
N THR A 21 23.58 -39.28 -18.26
CA THR A 21 24.35 -38.12 -17.81
C THR A 21 23.50 -36.85 -17.85
N HIS A 22 22.72 -36.66 -18.91
CA HIS A 22 21.79 -35.53 -19.01
C HIS A 22 20.73 -35.54 -17.90
N GLN A 23 20.11 -36.70 -17.63
CA GLN A 23 19.13 -36.84 -16.56
C GLN A 23 19.74 -36.57 -15.17
N ILE A 24 20.95 -37.06 -14.91
CA ILE A 24 21.69 -36.78 -13.66
C ILE A 24 21.92 -35.27 -13.51
N SER A 25 22.36 -34.60 -14.58
CA SER A 25 22.61 -33.16 -14.60
C SER A 25 21.33 -32.36 -14.34
N LEU A 26 20.21 -32.76 -14.95
CA LEU A 26 18.89 -32.11 -14.70
C LEU A 26 18.44 -32.27 -13.24
N VAL A 27 18.60 -33.47 -12.66
CA VAL A 27 18.24 -33.71 -11.26
C VAL A 27 19.13 -32.90 -10.32
N ALA A 28 20.43 -32.81 -10.61
CA ALA A 28 21.37 -32.00 -9.84
C ALA A 28 21.02 -30.50 -9.91
N ALA A 29 20.80 -29.98 -11.12
CA ALA A 29 20.37 -28.58 -11.32
C ALA A 29 19.07 -28.27 -10.59
N LYS A 30 18.07 -29.15 -10.69
CA LYS A 30 16.80 -29.00 -9.97
C LYS A 30 16.99 -28.92 -8.44
N ARG A 31 17.85 -29.78 -7.88
CA ARG A 31 18.16 -29.75 -6.44
C ARG A 31 18.79 -28.42 -6.00
N ILE A 32 19.75 -27.91 -6.80
CA ILE A 32 20.40 -26.61 -6.52
C ILE A 32 19.38 -25.49 -6.56
N ILE A 33 18.53 -25.43 -7.59
CA ILE A 33 17.49 -24.41 -7.71
C ILE A 33 16.55 -24.46 -6.51
N VAL A 34 16.08 -25.63 -6.11
CA VAL A 34 15.18 -25.78 -4.95
C VAL A 34 15.87 -25.30 -3.67
N ALA A 35 17.13 -25.66 -3.45
CA ALA A 35 17.88 -25.23 -2.27
C ALA A 35 18.08 -23.70 -2.23
N GLN A 36 18.47 -23.10 -3.36
CA GLN A 36 18.63 -21.64 -3.46
C GLN A 36 17.32 -20.90 -3.28
N THR A 37 16.23 -21.42 -3.84
CA THR A 37 14.90 -20.82 -3.68
C THR A 37 14.45 -20.82 -2.23
N GLU A 38 14.70 -21.91 -1.50
CA GLU A 38 14.35 -22.01 -0.08
C GLU A 38 15.22 -21.08 0.80
N GLU A 39 16.51 -20.96 0.49
CA GLU A 39 17.41 -20.02 1.17
C GLU A 39 16.99 -18.57 0.95
N LEU A 40 16.71 -18.20 -0.31
CA LEU A 40 16.22 -16.87 -0.67
C LEU A 40 14.91 -16.56 0.05
N ARG A 41 13.97 -17.52 0.11
CA ARG A 41 12.70 -17.37 0.82
C ARG A 41 12.92 -17.11 2.31
N LYS A 42 13.82 -17.83 2.97
CA LYS A 42 14.15 -17.61 4.39
C LYS A 42 14.75 -16.22 4.61
N THR A 43 15.63 -15.77 3.73
CA THR A 43 16.24 -14.44 3.79
C THR A 43 15.18 -13.34 3.67
N ILE A 44 14.27 -13.44 2.70
CA ILE A 44 13.17 -12.51 2.50
C ILE A 44 12.28 -12.47 3.75
N MET A 45 11.86 -13.62 4.25
CA MET A 45 11.02 -13.72 5.46
C MET A 45 11.70 -13.11 6.69
N GLY A 46 13.00 -13.32 6.85
CA GLY A 46 13.80 -12.73 7.94
C GLY A 46 13.85 -11.21 7.86
N ARG A 47 14.10 -10.67 6.66
CA ARG A 47 14.09 -9.24 6.38
C ARG A 47 12.73 -8.60 6.68
N ASP A 48 11.64 -9.21 6.20
CA ASP A 48 10.30 -8.67 6.37
C ASP A 48 9.86 -8.71 7.85
N LYS A 49 10.26 -9.75 8.58
CA LYS A 49 10.06 -9.80 10.03
C LYS A 49 10.82 -8.69 10.76
N LEU A 50 12.06 -8.40 10.35
CA LEU A 50 12.87 -7.32 10.91
C LEU A 50 12.19 -5.96 10.69
N TYR A 51 11.73 -5.68 9.48
CA TYR A 51 11.00 -4.43 9.18
C TYR A 51 9.73 -4.29 10.03
N SER A 52 8.99 -5.39 10.22
CA SER A 52 7.80 -5.39 11.05
C SER A 52 8.11 -5.05 12.52
N VAL A 53 9.20 -5.57 13.07
CA VAL A 53 9.63 -5.28 14.44
C VAL A 53 10.06 -3.83 14.57
N ILE A 54 10.94 -3.36 13.69
CA ILE A 54 11.44 -1.98 13.72
C ILE A 54 10.29 -0.98 13.60
N ALA A 55 9.38 -1.17 12.65
CA ALA A 55 8.27 -0.26 12.46
C ALA A 55 7.30 -0.27 13.66
N HIS A 56 7.08 -1.43 14.29
CA HIS A 56 6.30 -1.53 15.53
C HIS A 56 6.95 -0.74 16.68
N ASP A 57 8.25 -0.93 16.88
CA ASP A 57 8.97 -0.33 18.00
C ASP A 57 9.18 1.18 17.83
N LEU A 58 9.22 1.67 16.59
CA LEU A 58 9.25 3.09 16.29
C LEU A 58 7.87 3.77 16.39
N ARG A 59 6.77 3.04 16.21
CA ARG A 59 5.41 3.61 16.30
C ARG A 59 5.13 4.21 17.66
N SER A 60 5.54 3.55 18.75
CA SER A 60 5.28 4.01 20.11
C SER A 60 5.95 5.35 20.44
N PRO A 61 7.27 5.54 20.26
CA PRO A 61 7.92 6.83 20.52
C PRO A 61 7.41 7.93 19.58
N MET A 62 7.14 7.62 18.30
CA MET A 62 6.57 8.59 17.38
C MET A 62 5.17 9.04 17.79
N GLY A 63 4.33 8.12 18.28
CA GLY A 63 3.02 8.46 18.85
C GLY A 63 3.12 9.39 20.05
N SER A 64 4.12 9.20 20.91
CA SER A 64 4.38 10.07 22.06
C SER A 64 4.84 11.47 21.63
N ILE A 65 5.74 11.58 20.65
CA ILE A 65 6.20 12.86 20.09
C ILE A 65 5.01 13.62 19.48
N LYS A 66 4.19 12.94 18.65
CA LYS A 66 2.97 13.51 18.08
C LYS A 66 2.02 14.06 19.16
N MET A 67 1.80 13.29 20.22
CA MET A 67 0.92 13.73 21.33
C MET A 67 1.47 14.99 22.00
N VAL A 68 2.78 15.07 22.26
CA VAL A 68 3.43 16.25 22.86
C VAL A 68 3.31 17.46 21.93
N LEU A 69 3.61 17.31 20.65
CA LEU A 69 3.48 18.40 19.67
C LEU A 69 2.05 18.92 19.56
N ASN A 70 1.06 18.03 19.50
CA ASN A 70 -0.35 18.40 19.48
C ASN A 70 -0.73 19.18 20.76
N MET A 71 -0.27 18.73 21.94
CA MET A 71 -0.51 19.45 23.19
C MET A 71 0.13 20.86 23.19
N LEU A 72 1.35 21.00 22.64
CA LEU A 72 2.01 22.29 22.53
C LEU A 72 1.24 23.24 21.61
N ILE A 73 0.84 22.78 20.43
CA ILE A 73 0.06 23.58 19.46
C ILE A 73 -1.28 24.02 20.05
N LEU A 74 -1.98 23.13 20.78
CA LEU A 74 -3.28 23.44 21.38
C LEU A 74 -3.20 24.42 22.56
N ASN A 75 -2.09 24.39 23.33
CA ASN A 75 -1.96 25.19 24.56
C ASN A 75 -1.08 26.44 24.41
N LEU A 76 -0.35 26.55 23.30
CA LEU A 76 0.56 27.68 23.01
C LEU A 76 0.16 28.32 21.67
N PRO A 77 -0.88 29.17 21.66
CA PRO A 77 -1.29 29.88 20.44
C PRO A 77 -0.18 30.85 19.97
N SER A 78 -0.21 31.21 18.69
CA SER A 78 0.80 32.04 18.03
C SER A 78 1.06 33.38 18.77
N ASP A 79 0.01 33.97 19.34
CA ASP A 79 0.12 35.22 20.12
C ASP A 79 1.03 35.11 21.35
N THR A 80 1.22 33.90 21.86
CA THR A 80 2.03 33.65 23.07
C THR A 80 3.48 33.37 22.77
N ILE A 81 3.78 32.67 21.65
CA ILE A 81 5.12 32.18 21.32
C ILE A 81 5.72 32.83 20.06
N GLY A 82 4.95 33.68 19.39
CA GLY A 82 5.32 34.31 18.12
C GLY A 82 5.14 33.38 16.92
N ASP A 83 4.86 34.02 15.78
CA ASP A 83 4.50 33.31 14.54
C ASP A 83 5.58 32.32 14.07
N GLU A 84 6.85 32.71 14.13
CA GLU A 84 7.98 31.86 13.71
C GLU A 84 8.05 30.56 14.52
N MET A 85 7.91 30.62 15.84
CA MET A 85 7.93 29.44 16.70
C MET A 85 6.70 28.56 16.48
N TYR A 86 5.55 29.16 16.26
CA TYR A 86 4.31 28.45 15.95
C TYR A 86 4.42 27.70 14.62
N GLU A 87 5.00 28.33 13.59
CA GLU A 87 5.29 27.67 12.30
C GLU A 87 6.23 26.49 12.46
N LEU A 88 7.31 26.61 13.24
CA LEU A 88 8.25 25.54 13.53
C LEU A 88 7.57 24.34 14.24
N LEU A 89 6.71 24.63 15.23
CA LEU A 89 5.94 23.58 15.91
C LEU A 89 4.99 22.86 14.95
N THR A 90 4.32 23.61 14.10
CA THR A 90 3.39 23.06 13.09
C THR A 90 4.14 22.19 12.07
N MET A 91 5.30 22.65 11.60
CA MET A 91 6.16 21.88 10.71
C MET A 91 6.68 20.59 11.36
N ALA A 92 7.11 20.65 12.62
CA ALA A 92 7.55 19.49 13.39
C ALA A 92 6.41 18.48 13.58
N ASN A 93 5.20 18.96 13.86
CA ASN A 93 4.02 18.11 13.97
C ASN A 93 3.68 17.42 12.64
N GLN A 94 3.69 18.16 11.53
CA GLN A 94 3.46 17.61 10.19
C GLN A 94 4.51 16.54 9.83
N THR A 95 5.78 16.82 10.10
CA THR A 95 6.85 15.84 9.86
C THR A 95 6.66 14.57 10.69
N THR A 96 6.20 14.72 11.93
CA THR A 96 5.91 13.57 12.82
C THR A 96 4.75 12.73 12.28
N GLU A 97 3.69 13.36 11.77
CA GLU A 97 2.57 12.68 11.10
C GLU A 97 3.04 11.92 9.86
N ASP A 98 3.87 12.53 9.04
CA ASP A 98 4.40 11.89 7.82
C ASP A 98 5.23 10.64 8.18
N VAL A 99 6.11 10.72 9.19
CA VAL A 99 6.89 9.56 9.67
C VAL A 99 5.97 8.47 10.25
N PHE A 100 4.96 8.85 11.03
CA PHE A 100 3.99 7.90 11.58
C PHE A 100 3.25 7.15 10.48
N SER A 101 2.81 7.87 9.45
CA SER A 101 2.17 7.30 8.25
C SER A 101 3.09 6.33 7.51
N LEU A 102 4.37 6.69 7.34
CA LEU A 102 5.35 5.81 6.70
C LEU A 102 5.54 4.50 7.48
N LEU A 103 5.64 4.58 8.82
CA LEU A 103 5.76 3.40 9.67
C LEU A 103 4.52 2.51 9.60
N ASP A 104 3.32 3.10 9.56
CA ASP A 104 2.07 2.37 9.44
C ASP A 104 1.97 1.63 8.09
N ASN A 105 2.34 2.31 7.02
CA ASN A 105 2.38 1.73 5.67
C ASN A 105 3.42 0.60 5.59
N LEU A 106 4.61 0.77 6.18
CA LEU A 106 5.64 -0.27 6.23
C LEU A 106 5.15 -1.51 6.98
N LEU A 107 4.44 -1.33 8.10
CA LEU A 107 3.85 -2.44 8.86
C LEU A 107 2.76 -3.18 8.07
N LYS A 108 1.90 -2.46 7.37
CA LYS A 108 0.87 -3.05 6.51
C LYS A 108 1.50 -3.82 5.36
N TRP A 109 2.51 -3.24 4.72
CA TRP A 109 3.23 -3.88 3.63
C TRP A 109 3.95 -5.16 4.09
N THR A 110 4.66 -5.14 5.20
CA THR A 110 5.35 -6.33 5.74
C THR A 110 4.37 -7.44 6.13
N LYS A 111 3.21 -7.10 6.70
CA LYS A 111 2.16 -8.08 6.99
C LYS A 111 1.60 -8.72 5.72
N SER A 112 1.46 -7.95 4.64
CA SER A 112 1.03 -8.44 3.33
C SER A 112 2.03 -9.44 2.75
N GLN A 113 3.34 -9.13 2.78
CA GLN A 113 4.40 -9.99 2.24
C GLN A 113 4.53 -11.34 2.97
N ILE A 114 4.30 -11.36 4.28
CA ILE A 114 4.38 -12.60 5.08
C ILE A 114 3.11 -13.48 4.91
N GLY A 115 2.16 -13.05 4.09
CA GLY A 115 0.89 -13.79 3.89
C GLY A 115 0.00 -13.80 5.14
N LYS A 116 0.27 -12.95 6.13
CA LYS A 116 -0.53 -12.79 7.35
C LYS A 116 -1.71 -11.84 7.18
N LEU A 117 -1.81 -11.18 6.04
CA LEU A 117 -2.96 -10.37 5.72
C LEU A 117 -4.10 -11.31 5.36
N LYS A 118 -4.97 -11.61 6.31
CA LYS A 118 -6.22 -12.32 6.04
C LYS A 118 -7.20 -11.33 5.45
N VAL A 119 -7.51 -11.51 4.18
CA VAL A 119 -8.58 -10.74 3.51
C VAL A 119 -9.92 -11.28 4.04
N VAL A 120 -10.72 -10.41 4.65
CA VAL A 120 -12.06 -10.72 5.15
C VAL A 120 -13.08 -10.24 4.14
N TYR A 121 -13.48 -11.13 3.23
CA TYR A 121 -14.50 -10.80 2.23
C TYR A 121 -15.89 -10.69 2.87
N GLN A 122 -16.55 -9.58 2.61
CA GLN A 122 -17.95 -9.33 2.97
C GLN A 122 -18.67 -8.56 1.86
N ASP A 123 -19.98 -8.65 1.82
CA ASP A 123 -20.77 -7.87 0.89
C ASP A 123 -20.88 -6.44 1.44
N ILE A 124 -20.41 -5.46 0.66
CA ILE A 124 -20.35 -4.05 1.04
C ILE A 124 -21.06 -3.19 0.01
N ASN A 125 -21.66 -2.10 0.46
CA ASN A 125 -22.18 -1.04 -0.40
C ASN A 125 -21.06 -0.01 -0.64
N MET A 126 -20.57 0.08 -1.87
CA MET A 126 -19.49 1.00 -2.21
C MET A 126 -19.89 2.47 -2.10
N VAL A 127 -21.17 2.80 -2.31
CA VAL A 127 -21.66 4.18 -2.13
C VAL A 127 -21.44 4.62 -0.69
N GLU A 128 -21.91 3.86 0.32
CA GLU A 128 -21.73 4.16 1.73
C GLU A 128 -20.24 4.26 2.14
N VAL A 129 -19.41 3.42 1.55
CA VAL A 129 -17.96 3.43 1.83
C VAL A 129 -17.30 4.70 1.28
N VAL A 130 -17.60 5.08 0.04
CA VAL A 130 -17.05 6.29 -0.59
C VAL A 130 -17.54 7.55 0.12
N GLU A 131 -18.84 7.65 0.38
CA GLU A 131 -19.43 8.78 1.12
C GLU A 131 -18.83 8.92 2.51
N GLY A 132 -18.84 7.86 3.30
CA GLY A 132 -18.34 7.90 4.67
C GLY A 132 -16.83 8.21 4.77
N VAL A 133 -16.02 7.77 3.81
CA VAL A 133 -14.58 8.14 3.78
C VAL A 133 -14.42 9.60 3.34
N SER A 134 -15.15 10.05 2.32
CA SER A 134 -15.07 11.44 1.82
C SER A 134 -15.50 12.46 2.84
N GLU A 135 -16.53 12.16 3.64
CA GLU A 135 -17.01 13.02 4.71
C GLU A 135 -15.93 13.31 5.76
N ILE A 136 -15.15 12.28 6.15
CA ILE A 136 -14.05 12.45 7.12
C ILE A 136 -13.03 13.48 6.61
N PHE A 137 -12.76 13.51 5.29
CA PHE A 137 -11.77 14.41 4.71
C PHE A 137 -12.31 15.81 4.40
N THR A 138 -13.61 16.04 4.44
CA THR A 138 -14.21 17.36 4.14
C THR A 138 -13.67 18.44 5.09
N MET A 139 -13.55 18.13 6.37
CA MET A 139 -12.98 19.07 7.36
C MET A 139 -11.49 19.36 7.08
N VAL A 140 -10.71 18.34 6.75
CA VAL A 140 -9.28 18.49 6.45
C VAL A 140 -9.07 19.30 5.17
N ALA A 141 -9.88 19.06 4.14
CA ALA A 141 -9.84 19.78 2.89
C ALA A 141 -10.20 21.27 3.07
N SER A 142 -11.19 21.56 3.91
CA SER A 142 -11.62 22.94 4.18
C SER A 142 -10.53 23.81 4.81
N LEU A 143 -9.58 23.22 5.58
CA LEU A 143 -8.42 23.94 6.12
C LEU A 143 -7.47 24.46 5.04
N LYS A 144 -7.51 23.88 3.85
CA LYS A 144 -6.77 24.33 2.65
C LYS A 144 -7.67 25.04 1.63
N ASN A 145 -8.90 25.42 2.01
CA ASN A 145 -9.91 25.93 1.09
C ASN A 145 -10.20 24.99 -0.11
N ILE A 146 -9.95 23.69 0.03
CA ILE A 146 -10.23 22.68 -0.99
C ILE A 146 -11.64 22.14 -0.77
N LYS A 147 -12.42 22.04 -1.85
CA LYS A 147 -13.77 21.49 -1.82
C LYS A 147 -13.74 20.04 -2.28
N ILE A 148 -14.29 19.12 -1.47
CA ILE A 148 -14.55 17.75 -1.90
C ILE A 148 -15.92 17.68 -2.57
N VAL A 149 -15.95 17.22 -3.80
CA VAL A 149 -17.17 16.99 -4.59
C VAL A 149 -17.35 15.49 -4.74
N GLN A 150 -18.51 14.98 -4.36
CA GLN A 150 -18.87 13.58 -4.51
C GLN A 150 -19.77 13.42 -5.74
N ASP A 151 -19.36 12.56 -6.66
CA ASP A 151 -20.12 12.15 -7.84
C ASP A 151 -20.34 10.62 -7.75
N VAL A 152 -21.33 10.26 -6.94
CA VAL A 152 -21.67 8.87 -6.64
C VAL A 152 -23.11 8.57 -7.09
N PRO A 153 -23.41 7.35 -7.57
CA PRO A 153 -24.76 6.99 -7.94
C PRO A 153 -25.67 6.96 -6.72
N VAL A 154 -26.96 7.20 -6.94
CA VAL A 154 -27.99 7.11 -5.89
C VAL A 154 -28.28 5.64 -5.52
N GLU A 155 -28.02 4.73 -6.46
CA GLU A 155 -28.27 3.31 -6.30
C GLU A 155 -27.10 2.61 -5.58
N ASN A 156 -27.43 1.52 -4.87
CA ASN A 156 -26.43 0.69 -4.20
C ASN A 156 -25.53 -0.02 -5.22
N VAL A 157 -24.21 0.14 -5.07
CA VAL A 157 -23.19 -0.61 -5.79
C VAL A 157 -22.61 -1.67 -4.88
N ALA A 158 -23.14 -2.89 -4.98
CA ALA A 158 -22.72 -4.01 -4.13
C ALA A 158 -21.45 -4.68 -4.65
N VAL A 159 -20.43 -4.83 -3.81
CA VAL A 159 -19.21 -5.58 -4.12
C VAL A 159 -18.84 -6.50 -2.97
N ARG A 160 -18.13 -7.59 -3.28
CA ARG A 160 -17.59 -8.50 -2.27
C ARG A 160 -16.11 -8.24 -2.05
N ALA A 161 -15.78 -7.52 -0.97
CA ALA A 161 -14.42 -7.10 -0.68
C ALA A 161 -14.16 -7.00 0.83
N ASP A 162 -12.91 -6.72 1.20
CA ASP A 162 -12.53 -6.36 2.57
C ASP A 162 -12.71 -4.84 2.74
N ILE A 163 -13.67 -4.46 3.59
CA ILE A 163 -14.06 -3.06 3.79
C ILE A 163 -12.91 -2.20 4.31
N ASP A 164 -12.05 -2.75 5.20
CA ASP A 164 -10.95 -2.00 5.80
C ASP A 164 -9.84 -1.74 4.78
N MET A 165 -9.60 -2.71 3.89
CA MET A 165 -8.69 -2.54 2.76
C MET A 165 -9.19 -1.48 1.79
N ILE A 166 -10.45 -1.54 1.38
CA ILE A 166 -11.06 -0.56 0.47
C ILE A 166 -11.03 0.83 1.08
N LYS A 167 -11.46 0.98 2.33
CA LYS A 167 -11.38 2.26 3.07
C LYS A 167 -9.94 2.80 3.10
N THR A 168 -8.96 1.92 3.29
CA THR A 168 -7.53 2.33 3.31
C THR A 168 -7.10 2.88 1.95
N VAL A 169 -7.48 2.23 0.85
CA VAL A 169 -7.16 2.68 -0.52
C VAL A 169 -7.79 4.05 -0.78
N ILE A 170 -9.09 4.20 -0.52
CA ILE A 170 -9.82 5.45 -0.78
C ILE A 170 -9.24 6.60 0.08
N ARG A 171 -8.95 6.36 1.36
CA ARG A 171 -8.29 7.35 2.24
C ARG A 171 -6.94 7.81 1.69
N ASN A 172 -6.11 6.89 1.21
CA ASN A 172 -4.82 7.24 0.62
C ASN A 172 -4.98 8.10 -0.63
N LEU A 173 -5.93 7.77 -1.50
CA LEU A 173 -6.20 8.54 -2.71
C LEU A 173 -6.68 9.96 -2.38
N ILE A 174 -7.69 10.09 -1.50
CA ILE A 174 -8.22 11.40 -1.11
C ILE A 174 -7.16 12.23 -0.37
N SER A 175 -6.42 11.63 0.56
CA SER A 175 -5.34 12.31 1.28
C SER A 175 -4.26 12.84 0.34
N ASN A 176 -3.85 12.04 -0.66
CA ASN A 176 -2.89 12.48 -1.68
C ASN A 176 -3.47 13.61 -2.53
N ALA A 177 -4.71 13.50 -2.97
CA ALA A 177 -5.38 14.53 -3.73
C ALA A 177 -5.40 15.88 -2.98
N ILE A 178 -5.76 15.88 -1.68
CA ILE A 178 -5.73 17.09 -0.84
C ILE A 178 -4.30 17.61 -0.63
N LYS A 179 -3.34 16.70 -0.43
CA LYS A 179 -1.94 17.07 -0.17
C LYS A 179 -1.33 17.81 -1.36
N PHE A 180 -1.57 17.34 -2.57
CA PHE A 180 -0.94 17.83 -3.80
C PHE A 180 -1.78 18.84 -4.59
N SER A 181 -3.03 19.04 -4.21
CA SER A 181 -3.90 20.06 -4.79
C SER A 181 -3.52 21.48 -4.35
N ASN A 182 -3.76 22.42 -5.25
CA ASN A 182 -3.62 23.85 -4.95
C ASN A 182 -4.74 24.32 -4.02
N GLU A 183 -4.45 25.35 -3.22
CA GLU A 183 -5.46 26.01 -2.38
C GLU A 183 -6.61 26.57 -3.24
N GLY A 184 -7.84 26.45 -2.75
CA GLY A 184 -9.03 26.92 -3.45
C GLY A 184 -9.52 26.02 -4.60
N SER A 185 -8.91 24.86 -4.79
CA SER A 185 -9.28 23.90 -5.85
C SER A 185 -10.38 22.92 -5.41
N GLU A 186 -10.77 22.04 -6.32
CA GLU A 186 -11.71 20.95 -6.06
C GLU A 186 -11.03 19.59 -6.19
N VAL A 187 -11.42 18.67 -5.31
CA VAL A 187 -11.12 17.22 -5.42
C VAL A 187 -12.45 16.51 -5.68
N VAL A 188 -12.56 15.82 -6.80
CA VAL A 188 -13.76 15.08 -7.20
C VAL A 188 -13.55 13.60 -6.90
N VAL A 189 -14.42 13.02 -6.08
CA VAL A 189 -14.47 11.58 -5.77
C VAL A 189 -15.69 11.00 -6.46
N SER A 190 -15.47 10.11 -7.43
CA SER A 190 -16.55 9.49 -8.21
C SER A 190 -16.56 7.98 -8.06
N LEU A 191 -17.76 7.40 -8.17
CA LEU A 191 -18.01 5.97 -8.20
C LEU A 191 -18.87 5.66 -9.42
N THR A 192 -18.38 4.78 -10.28
CA THR A 192 -19.15 4.25 -11.44
C THR A 192 -19.16 2.74 -11.41
N GLU A 193 -20.12 2.14 -12.10
CA GLU A 193 -20.18 0.71 -12.32
C GLU A 193 -20.06 0.45 -13.82
N GLU A 194 -19.03 -0.30 -14.23
CA GLU A 194 -18.77 -0.65 -15.62
C GLU A 194 -18.41 -2.15 -15.69
N ASP A 195 -19.10 -2.88 -16.57
CA ASP A 195 -18.88 -4.32 -16.80
C ASP A 195 -18.89 -5.17 -15.50
N GLY A 196 -19.74 -4.81 -14.52
CA GLY A 196 -19.86 -5.50 -13.25
C GLY A 196 -18.70 -5.21 -12.27
N MET A 197 -17.92 -4.18 -12.53
CA MET A 197 -16.88 -3.69 -11.65
C MET A 197 -17.22 -2.29 -11.11
N ALA A 198 -17.02 -2.09 -9.81
CA ALA A 198 -17.10 -0.76 -9.19
C ALA A 198 -15.78 -0.02 -9.38
N ILE A 199 -15.81 1.12 -10.04
CA ILE A 199 -14.66 1.98 -10.31
C ILE A 199 -14.75 3.21 -9.42
N VAL A 200 -13.80 3.36 -8.50
CA VAL A 200 -13.63 4.59 -7.69
C VAL A 200 -12.54 5.43 -8.31
N SER A 201 -12.84 6.69 -8.61
CA SER A 201 -11.86 7.65 -9.13
C SER A 201 -11.75 8.84 -8.19
N VAL A 202 -10.52 9.32 -7.99
CA VAL A 202 -10.24 10.56 -7.26
C VAL A 202 -9.47 11.47 -8.19
N LYS A 203 -10.08 12.59 -8.57
CA LYS A 203 -9.51 13.59 -9.49
C LYS A 203 -9.12 14.82 -8.69
N ASP A 204 -7.87 15.23 -8.81
CA ASP A 204 -7.33 16.46 -8.23
C ASP A 204 -6.88 17.45 -9.31
N SER A 205 -6.60 18.68 -8.88
CA SER A 205 -6.08 19.77 -9.72
C SER A 205 -4.70 20.22 -9.22
N GLY A 206 -3.87 19.26 -8.82
CA GLY A 206 -2.54 19.48 -8.29
C GLY A 206 -1.44 19.56 -9.34
N CYS A 207 -0.18 19.40 -8.89
CA CYS A 207 1.01 19.49 -9.75
C CYS A 207 1.15 18.33 -10.75
N GLY A 208 0.31 17.30 -10.65
CA GLY A 208 0.42 16.11 -11.47
C GLY A 208 1.65 15.26 -11.14
N ILE A 209 1.83 14.18 -11.89
CA ILE A 209 2.97 13.27 -11.78
C ILE A 209 3.62 13.18 -13.16
N ASP A 210 4.92 13.43 -13.26
CA ASP A 210 5.66 13.31 -14.50
C ASP A 210 5.75 11.87 -15.03
N ASP A 211 5.99 11.71 -16.31
CA ASP A 211 5.99 10.40 -16.99
C ASP A 211 7.02 9.41 -16.40
N GLU A 212 8.13 9.92 -15.88
CA GLU A 212 9.18 9.08 -15.29
C GLU A 212 8.72 8.52 -13.94
N ASN A 213 8.11 9.35 -13.11
CA ASN A 213 7.59 8.96 -11.82
C ASN A 213 6.30 8.11 -11.95
N GLN A 214 5.45 8.37 -12.96
CA GLN A 214 4.29 7.49 -13.24
C GLN A 214 4.72 6.05 -13.51
N LYS A 215 5.78 5.84 -14.30
CA LYS A 215 6.30 4.49 -14.58
C LYS A 215 6.82 3.79 -13.34
N LYS A 216 7.35 4.54 -12.35
CA LYS A 216 7.85 3.97 -11.08
C LYS A 216 6.74 3.58 -10.10
N LEU A 217 5.53 4.17 -10.24
CA LEU A 217 4.39 3.85 -9.37
C LEU A 217 3.76 2.48 -9.67
N LEU A 218 3.98 1.93 -10.86
CA LEU A 218 3.37 0.67 -11.35
C LEU A 218 4.32 -0.54 -11.26
N HIS A 219 5.51 -0.36 -10.72
CA HIS A 219 6.54 -1.38 -10.49
C HIS A 219 6.93 -1.41 -9.01
#